data_158714eb58e3165b4a550e42cea038d3
#
_entry.id   158714eb58e3165b4a550e42cea038d3
#
_cell.length_a   1.000
_cell.length_b   1.000
_cell.length_c   1.000
_cell.angle_alpha   90.00
_cell.angle_beta   90.00
_cell.angle_gamma   90.00
#
_symmetry.space_group_name_H-M   'P 1'
#
loop_
_entity.id
_entity.type
_entity.pdbx_description
1 polymer ?
#
loop_
_entity_poly.entity_id
_entity_poly.type
_entity_poly.pdbx_seq_one_letter_code
_entity_poly.pdbx_strand_id
1 'polypeptide(L)'
;MSNFRNRQSAEILGSVYKNAEMAYEASGEVLKHCANRKLAGEISAQRDRCRDVAAQARTEIVRRGGVPREYSGYAKMMSRMGIAMKTANNRSSKNIASLMIRGTTMGIIDMQHAVNCSQGAENRIRSDAQDLLRREQDFCDHLKSYL
;
A
#
# COMPACT_ATOMS: atom_id res chain seq x y z
N MET A 1 3.67 -30.45 -3.17
CA MET A 1 4.54 -29.35 -3.65
C MET A 1 3.75 -28.18 -4.22
N SER A 2 2.81 -28.40 -5.15
CA SER A 2 1.98 -27.34 -5.72
C SER A 2 1.12 -26.60 -4.67
N ASN A 3 0.54 -27.32 -3.69
CA ASN A 3 -0.28 -26.72 -2.62
C ASN A 3 0.53 -25.81 -1.70
N PHE A 4 1.77 -26.18 -1.40
CA PHE A 4 2.66 -25.36 -0.59
C PHE A 4 3.02 -24.07 -1.32
N ARG A 5 3.41 -24.19 -2.59
CA ARG A 5 3.76 -23.04 -3.44
C ARG A 5 2.57 -22.10 -3.59
N ASN A 6 1.38 -22.65 -3.82
CA ASN A 6 0.16 -21.86 -3.96
C ASN A 6 -0.20 -21.12 -2.67
N ARG A 7 -0.04 -21.75 -1.50
CA ARG A 7 -0.27 -21.09 -0.21
C ARG A 7 0.71 -19.95 0.01
N GLN A 8 1.99 -20.17 -0.28
CA GLN A 8 3.03 -19.15 -0.14
C GLN A 8 2.78 -17.99 -1.09
N SER A 9 2.40 -18.27 -2.33
CA SER A 9 2.03 -17.24 -3.31
C SER A 9 0.79 -16.47 -2.86
N ALA A 10 -0.20 -17.14 -2.29
CA ALA A 10 -1.41 -16.51 -1.77
C ALA A 10 -1.13 -15.58 -0.60
N GLU A 11 -0.16 -15.91 0.27
CA GLU A 11 0.26 -15.05 1.38
C GLU A 11 0.82 -13.72 0.87
N ILE A 12 1.69 -13.77 -0.14
CA ILE A 12 2.25 -12.56 -0.74
C ILE A 12 1.15 -11.74 -1.42
N LEU A 13 0.32 -12.39 -2.25
CA LEU A 13 -0.77 -11.72 -2.96
C LEU A 13 -1.77 -11.07 -2.02
N GLY A 14 -2.09 -11.74 -0.91
CA GLY A 14 -2.99 -11.20 0.11
C GLY A 14 -2.44 -9.94 0.77
N SER A 15 -1.15 -9.93 1.10
CA SER A 15 -0.48 -8.77 1.66
C SER A 15 -0.42 -7.60 0.66
N VAL A 16 -0.07 -7.90 -0.60
CA VAL A 16 -0.04 -6.89 -1.67
C VAL A 16 -1.42 -6.28 -1.87
N TYR A 17 -2.45 -7.10 -1.99
CA TYR A 17 -3.83 -6.64 -2.18
C TYR A 17 -4.29 -5.74 -1.04
N LYS A 18 -4.14 -6.22 0.19
CA LYS A 18 -4.53 -5.48 1.39
C LYS A 18 -3.85 -4.12 1.46
N ASN A 19 -2.54 -4.09 1.29
CA ASN A 19 -1.77 -2.84 1.43
C ASN A 19 -2.04 -1.87 0.27
N ALA A 20 -2.24 -2.37 -0.95
CA ALA A 20 -2.59 -1.52 -2.09
C ALA A 20 -3.99 -0.90 -1.92
N GLU A 21 -4.97 -1.67 -1.45
CA GLU A 21 -6.31 -1.15 -1.16
C GLU A 21 -6.28 -0.07 -0.07
N MET A 22 -5.55 -0.34 1.01
CA MET A 22 -5.39 0.61 2.11
C MET A 22 -4.73 1.91 1.63
N ALA A 23 -3.66 1.79 0.84
CA ALA A 23 -2.96 2.95 0.30
C ALA A 23 -3.83 3.75 -0.67
N TYR A 24 -4.61 3.08 -1.49
CA TYR A 24 -5.55 3.72 -2.41
C TYR A 24 -6.55 4.60 -1.66
N GLU A 25 -7.20 4.03 -0.65
CA GLU A 25 -8.20 4.75 0.12
C GLU A 25 -7.58 5.87 0.98
N ALA A 26 -6.45 5.58 1.61
CA ALA A 26 -5.73 6.57 2.41
C ALA A 26 -5.29 7.77 1.56
N SER A 27 -4.77 7.52 0.38
CA SER A 27 -4.38 8.57 -0.57
C SER A 27 -5.56 9.44 -0.97
N GLY A 28 -6.72 8.82 -1.22
CA GLY A 28 -7.94 9.54 -1.54
C GLY A 28 -8.37 10.50 -0.43
N GLU A 29 -8.26 10.06 0.83
CA GLU A 29 -8.58 10.90 1.98
C GLU A 29 -7.59 12.05 2.12
N VAL A 30 -6.30 11.76 2.01
CA VAL A 30 -5.24 12.77 2.11
C VAL A 30 -5.37 13.84 1.02
N LEU A 31 -5.72 13.45 -0.19
CA LEU A 31 -5.89 14.38 -1.32
C LEU A 31 -6.94 15.45 -1.08
N LYS A 32 -7.96 15.16 -0.27
CA LYS A 32 -8.98 16.15 0.10
C LYS A 32 -8.41 17.33 0.87
N HIS A 33 -7.26 17.16 1.49
CA HIS A 33 -6.63 18.14 2.36
C HIS A 33 -5.31 18.69 1.83
N CYS A 34 -4.87 18.24 0.66
CA CYS A 34 -3.56 18.60 0.09
C CYS A 34 -3.68 19.84 -0.80
N ALA A 35 -3.19 20.98 -0.30
CA ALA A 35 -3.22 22.24 -1.05
C ALA A 35 -2.05 22.39 -2.03
N ASN A 36 -0.91 21.75 -1.77
CA ASN A 36 0.25 21.80 -2.63
C ASN A 36 -0.01 20.95 -3.89
N ARG A 37 -0.07 21.64 -5.05
CA ARG A 37 -0.42 20.98 -6.32
C ARG A 37 0.58 19.92 -6.76
N LYS A 38 1.86 20.17 -6.55
CA LYS A 38 2.92 19.22 -6.92
C LYS A 38 2.81 17.95 -6.08
N LEU A 39 2.69 18.11 -4.77
CA LEU A 39 2.51 16.98 -3.84
C LEU A 39 1.22 16.21 -4.15
N ALA A 40 0.12 16.92 -4.37
CA ALA A 40 -1.16 16.31 -4.74
C ALA A 40 -1.05 15.49 -6.02
N GLY A 41 -0.33 15.99 -7.03
CA GLY A 41 -0.08 15.25 -8.27
C GLY A 41 0.70 13.96 -8.03
N GLU A 42 1.71 14.01 -7.17
CA GLU A 42 2.52 12.84 -6.83
C GLU A 42 1.72 11.79 -6.06
N ILE A 43 0.91 12.22 -5.09
CA ILE A 43 0.03 11.33 -4.33
C ILE A 43 -1.05 10.74 -5.24
N SER A 44 -1.63 11.53 -6.14
CA SER A 44 -2.63 11.05 -7.09
C SER A 44 -2.07 10.00 -8.03
N ALA A 45 -0.85 10.19 -8.54
CA ALA A 45 -0.17 9.20 -9.38
C ALA A 45 0.09 7.90 -8.61
N GLN A 46 0.53 8.01 -7.35
CA GLN A 46 0.73 6.84 -6.49
C GLN A 46 -0.60 6.14 -6.21
N ARG A 47 -1.66 6.87 -5.98
CA ARG A 47 -3.00 6.32 -5.79
C ARG A 47 -3.44 5.49 -6.99
N ASP A 48 -3.23 5.99 -8.20
CA ASP A 48 -3.57 5.28 -9.43
C ASP A 48 -2.76 3.98 -9.55
N ARG A 49 -1.47 4.00 -9.21
CA ARG A 49 -0.64 2.80 -9.18
C ARG A 49 -1.15 1.78 -8.17
N CYS A 50 -1.55 2.22 -6.99
CA CYS A 50 -2.11 1.35 -5.96
C CYS A 50 -3.42 0.70 -6.43
N ARG A 51 -4.29 1.44 -7.11
CA ARG A 51 -5.51 0.90 -7.71
C ARG A 51 -5.17 -0.23 -8.67
N ASP A 52 -4.21 -0.03 -9.56
CA ASP A 52 -3.83 -1.01 -10.56
C ASP A 52 -3.20 -2.26 -9.91
N VAL A 53 -2.34 -2.06 -8.91
CA VAL A 53 -1.73 -3.16 -8.14
C VAL A 53 -2.81 -3.98 -7.43
N ALA A 54 -3.76 -3.31 -6.78
CA ALA A 54 -4.86 -3.99 -6.09
C ALA A 54 -5.71 -4.80 -7.06
N ALA A 55 -6.04 -4.24 -8.23
CA ALA A 55 -6.83 -4.92 -9.25
C ALA A 55 -6.11 -6.17 -9.78
N GLN A 56 -4.82 -6.07 -10.04
CA GLN A 56 -4.01 -7.20 -10.51
C GLN A 56 -3.91 -8.29 -9.44
N ALA A 57 -3.64 -7.91 -8.19
CA ALA A 57 -3.57 -8.86 -7.09
C ALA A 57 -4.91 -9.55 -6.87
N ARG A 58 -6.02 -8.82 -6.93
CA ARG A 58 -7.36 -9.39 -6.82
C ARG A 58 -7.62 -10.42 -7.92
N THR A 59 -7.30 -10.08 -9.16
CA THR A 59 -7.46 -10.99 -10.30
C THR A 59 -6.68 -12.29 -10.10
N GLU A 60 -5.43 -12.20 -9.65
CA GLU A 60 -4.60 -13.36 -9.36
C GLU A 60 -5.17 -14.21 -8.23
N ILE A 61 -5.63 -13.58 -7.16
CA ILE A 61 -6.22 -14.28 -6.01
C ILE A 61 -7.46 -15.07 -6.46
N VAL A 62 -8.37 -14.44 -7.20
CA VAL A 62 -9.61 -15.07 -7.68
C VAL A 62 -9.29 -16.21 -8.65
N ARG A 63 -8.34 -16.00 -9.56
CA ARG A 63 -7.94 -17.01 -10.53
C ARG A 63 -7.37 -18.26 -9.86
N ARG A 64 -6.75 -18.12 -8.68
CA ARG A 64 -6.19 -19.21 -7.88
C ARG A 64 -7.24 -19.86 -6.97
N GLY A 65 -8.50 -19.44 -7.05
CA GLY A 65 -9.59 -19.96 -6.22
C GLY A 65 -9.65 -19.37 -4.83
N GLY A 66 -8.88 -18.30 -4.56
CA GLY A 66 -8.91 -17.59 -3.29
C GLY A 66 -9.99 -16.52 -3.26
N VAL A 67 -10.18 -15.96 -2.07
CA VAL A 67 -11.12 -14.85 -1.84
C VAL A 67 -10.31 -13.64 -1.37
N PRO A 68 -10.37 -12.50 -2.07
CA PRO A 68 -9.74 -11.27 -1.60
C PRO A 68 -10.39 -10.86 -0.27
N ARG A 69 -9.56 -10.68 0.76
CA ARG A 69 -10.06 -10.36 2.10
C ARG A 69 -9.93 -8.87 2.37
N GLU A 70 -11.01 -8.28 2.89
CA GLU A 70 -10.95 -6.94 3.42
C GLU A 70 -10.15 -6.92 4.72
N TYR A 71 -9.41 -5.84 4.91
CA TYR A 71 -8.63 -5.65 6.13
C TYR A 71 -9.55 -5.13 7.24
N SER A 72 -9.68 -5.90 8.33
CA SER A 72 -10.59 -5.58 9.43
C SER A 72 -10.23 -4.29 10.19
N GLY A 73 -8.96 -3.89 10.16
CA GLY A 73 -8.48 -2.64 10.77
C GLY A 73 -8.60 -1.41 9.89
N TYR A 74 -9.09 -1.57 8.67
CA TYR A 74 -9.12 -0.52 7.66
C TYR A 74 -9.94 0.70 8.10
N ALA A 75 -11.18 0.47 8.53
CA ALA A 75 -12.06 1.55 9.02
C ALA A 75 -11.45 2.29 10.20
N LYS A 76 -10.79 1.56 11.09
CA LYS A 76 -10.08 2.12 12.25
C LYS A 76 -8.92 3.00 11.83
N MET A 77 -8.14 2.53 10.86
CA MET A 77 -7.01 3.29 10.32
C MET A 77 -7.49 4.57 9.63
N MET A 78 -8.55 4.50 8.83
CA MET A 78 -9.11 5.64 8.14
C MET A 78 -9.69 6.66 9.11
N SER A 79 -10.33 6.19 10.18
CA SER A 79 -10.84 7.05 11.25
C SER A 79 -9.70 7.80 11.96
N ARG A 80 -8.62 7.11 12.28
CA ARG A 80 -7.43 7.71 12.90
C ARG A 80 -6.78 8.73 11.97
N MET A 81 -6.69 8.44 10.68
CA MET A 81 -6.13 9.35 9.69
C MET A 81 -6.99 10.60 9.56
N GLY A 82 -8.31 10.45 9.49
CA GLY A 82 -9.25 11.57 9.45
C GLY A 82 -9.13 12.45 10.70
N ILE A 83 -9.01 11.84 11.87
CA ILE A 83 -8.80 12.55 13.13
C ILE A 83 -7.45 13.29 13.10
N ALA A 84 -6.38 12.63 12.68
CA ALA A 84 -5.06 13.25 12.59
C ALA A 84 -5.06 14.47 11.65
N MET A 85 -5.74 14.38 10.52
CA MET A 85 -5.86 15.50 9.57
C MET A 85 -6.69 16.65 10.12
N LYS A 86 -7.72 16.36 10.93
CA LYS A 86 -8.59 17.39 11.52
C LYS A 86 -7.97 18.07 12.74
N THR A 87 -7.36 17.26 13.63
CA THR A 87 -6.83 17.77 14.93
C THR A 87 -5.48 18.45 14.78
N ALA A 88 -4.67 18.03 13.81
CA ALA A 88 -3.35 18.63 13.61
C ALA A 88 -3.42 20.10 13.18
N ASN A 89 -4.60 20.58 12.78
CA ASN A 89 -4.78 21.94 12.24
C ASN A 89 -3.68 22.26 11.21
N ASN A 90 -3.16 21.24 10.55
CA ASN A 90 -1.89 21.28 9.89
C ASN A 90 -1.97 20.47 8.59
N ARG A 91 -2.54 21.14 7.57
CA ARG A 91 -2.62 20.61 6.22
C ARG A 91 -1.36 20.97 5.42
N SER A 92 -0.25 21.21 6.13
CA SER A 92 1.02 21.54 5.50
C SER A 92 1.54 20.35 4.70
N SER A 93 2.31 20.66 3.66
CA SER A 93 2.98 19.64 2.86
C SER A 93 3.85 18.72 3.71
N LYS A 94 4.52 19.26 4.72
CA LYS A 94 5.32 18.50 5.68
C LYS A 94 4.51 17.44 6.39
N ASN A 95 3.34 17.78 6.93
CA ASN A 95 2.50 16.84 7.65
C ASN A 95 1.87 15.79 6.73
N ILE A 96 1.43 16.22 5.56
CA ILE A 96 0.88 15.30 4.56
C ILE A 96 1.94 14.30 4.11
N ALA A 97 3.14 14.78 3.77
CA ALA A 97 4.26 13.92 3.40
C ALA A 97 4.63 12.94 4.53
N SER A 98 4.73 13.46 5.76
CA SER A 98 5.02 12.64 6.93
C SER A 98 3.99 11.52 7.14
N LEU A 99 2.71 11.84 7.00
CA LEU A 99 1.62 10.88 7.13
C LEU A 99 1.70 9.79 6.05
N MET A 100 1.94 10.20 4.80
CA MET A 100 2.08 9.28 3.68
C MET A 100 3.32 8.38 3.82
N ILE A 101 4.44 8.92 4.28
CA ILE A 101 5.66 8.15 4.53
C ILE A 101 5.40 7.09 5.59
N ARG A 102 4.76 7.45 6.69
CA ARG A 102 4.45 6.50 7.78
C ARG A 102 3.55 5.36 7.30
N GLY A 103 2.46 5.70 6.59
CA GLY A 103 1.53 4.70 6.07
C GLY A 103 2.19 3.77 5.06
N THR A 104 2.96 4.32 4.13
CA THR A 104 3.68 3.54 3.12
C THR A 104 4.74 2.63 3.77
N THR A 105 5.45 3.13 4.77
CA THR A 105 6.46 2.35 5.51
C THR A 105 5.82 1.16 6.22
N MET A 106 4.65 1.33 6.83
CA MET A 106 3.92 0.22 7.44
C MET A 106 3.56 -0.85 6.41
N GLY A 107 3.11 -0.44 5.23
CA GLY A 107 2.83 -1.36 4.12
C GLY A 107 4.08 -2.10 3.64
N ILE A 108 5.20 -1.39 3.52
CA ILE A 108 6.49 -1.99 3.16
C ILE A 108 6.88 -3.09 4.15
N ILE A 109 6.78 -2.80 5.44
CA ILE A 109 7.10 -3.77 6.50
C ILE A 109 6.24 -5.02 6.38
N ASP A 110 4.94 -4.85 6.20
CA ASP A 110 4.00 -5.98 6.09
C ASP A 110 4.29 -6.82 4.84
N MET A 111 4.48 -6.19 3.70
CA MET A 111 4.76 -6.89 2.44
C MET A 111 6.14 -7.55 2.45
N GLN A 112 7.16 -6.88 3.02
CA GLN A 112 8.49 -7.47 3.15
C GLN A 112 8.46 -8.70 4.05
N HIS A 113 7.70 -8.64 5.15
CA HIS A 113 7.52 -9.78 6.03
C HIS A 113 6.87 -10.95 5.28
N ALA A 114 5.82 -10.69 4.51
CA ALA A 114 5.16 -11.72 3.71
C ALA A 114 6.13 -12.38 2.71
N VAL A 115 6.95 -11.58 2.02
CA VAL A 115 7.96 -12.10 1.08
C VAL A 115 8.99 -12.96 1.81
N ASN A 116 9.48 -12.49 2.96
CA ASN A 116 10.50 -13.21 3.74
C ASN A 116 9.97 -14.54 4.29
N CYS A 117 8.70 -14.60 4.67
CA CYS A 117 8.06 -15.80 5.20
C CYS A 117 7.54 -16.73 4.11
N SER A 118 7.57 -16.32 2.86
CA SER A 118 6.99 -17.06 1.73
C SER A 118 8.04 -17.40 0.67
N GLN A 119 9.15 -18.00 1.11
CA GLN A 119 10.28 -18.37 0.25
C GLN A 119 9.90 -19.39 -0.83
N GLY A 120 8.87 -20.19 -0.59
CA GLY A 120 8.37 -21.20 -1.53
C GLY A 120 7.37 -20.69 -2.55
N ALA A 121 7.02 -19.39 -2.53
CA ALA A 121 6.12 -18.81 -3.50
C ALA A 121 6.68 -18.85 -4.92
N GLU A 122 5.82 -18.74 -5.91
CA GLU A 122 6.24 -18.65 -7.31
C GLU A 122 7.22 -17.50 -7.51
N ASN A 123 8.26 -17.74 -8.31
CA ASN A 123 9.30 -16.73 -8.55
C ASN A 123 8.73 -15.43 -9.11
N ARG A 124 7.74 -15.52 -10.00
CA ARG A 124 7.07 -14.34 -10.58
C ARG A 124 6.39 -13.50 -9.50
N ILE A 125 5.64 -14.16 -8.61
CA ILE A 125 4.94 -13.48 -7.52
C ILE A 125 5.93 -12.80 -6.56
N ARG A 126 7.01 -13.49 -6.21
CA ARG A 126 8.05 -12.91 -5.36
C ARG A 126 8.75 -11.73 -6.02
N SER A 127 9.09 -11.88 -7.30
CA SER A 127 9.78 -10.84 -8.08
C SER A 127 8.91 -9.60 -8.21
N ASP A 128 7.63 -9.76 -8.52
CA ASP A 128 6.69 -8.64 -8.64
C ASP A 128 6.53 -7.92 -7.30
N ALA A 129 6.46 -8.65 -6.20
CA ALA A 129 6.37 -8.07 -4.87
C ALA A 129 7.64 -7.29 -4.50
N GLN A 130 8.81 -7.81 -4.84
CA GLN A 130 10.08 -7.12 -4.63
C GLN A 130 10.20 -5.85 -5.46
N ASP A 131 9.72 -5.87 -6.70
CA ASP A 131 9.66 -4.66 -7.54
C ASP A 131 8.72 -3.62 -6.95
N LEU A 132 7.57 -4.05 -6.43
CA LEU A 132 6.64 -3.16 -5.76
C LEU A 132 7.29 -2.53 -4.52
N LEU A 133 7.98 -3.34 -3.71
CA LEU A 133 8.68 -2.85 -2.51
C LEU A 133 9.69 -1.76 -2.85
N ARG A 134 10.44 -1.93 -3.92
CA ARG A 134 11.39 -0.90 -4.38
C ARG A 134 10.67 0.39 -4.76
N ARG A 135 9.57 0.29 -5.50
CA ARG A 135 8.79 1.47 -5.90
C ARG A 135 8.17 2.19 -4.71
N GLU A 136 7.69 1.44 -3.74
CA GLU A 136 7.14 2.02 -2.50
C GLU A 136 8.23 2.75 -1.70
N GLN A 137 9.42 2.17 -1.62
CA GLN A 137 10.56 2.82 -0.96
C GLN A 137 10.98 4.09 -1.70
N ASP A 138 11.02 4.06 -3.02
CA ASP A 138 11.34 5.23 -3.83
C ASP A 138 10.32 6.34 -3.62
N PHE A 139 9.04 5.99 -3.52
CA PHE A 139 7.99 6.96 -3.22
C PHE A 139 8.21 7.63 -1.86
N CYS A 140 8.52 6.85 -0.83
CA CYS A 140 8.86 7.39 0.49
C CYS A 140 10.05 8.35 0.42
N ASP A 141 11.11 7.93 -0.27
CA ASP A 141 12.32 8.74 -0.40
C ASP A 141 12.03 10.07 -1.12
N HIS A 142 11.20 10.00 -2.15
CA HIS A 142 10.79 11.19 -2.90
C HIS A 142 9.99 12.15 -2.03
N LEU A 143 9.09 11.66 -1.19
CA LEU A 143 8.29 12.48 -0.31
C LEU A 143 9.11 13.20 0.77
N LYS A 144 10.32 12.72 1.07
CA LYS A 144 11.19 13.36 2.05
C LYS A 144 11.55 14.78 1.68
N SER A 145 11.50 15.14 0.40
CA SER A 145 11.78 16.50 -0.05
C SER A 145 10.77 17.53 0.47
N TYR A 146 9.63 17.09 0.96
CA TYR A 146 8.59 17.96 1.52
C TYR A 146 8.70 18.15 3.04
N LEU A 147 9.61 17.43 3.69
CA LEU A 147 9.78 17.49 5.16
C LEU A 147 10.55 18.79 5.62
#